data_6b7d834a2d5a1895820975c5c6ba96f6
#
_entry.id   6b7d834a2d5a1895820975c5c6ba96f6
#
_cell.length_a   1.000
_cell.length_b   1.000
_cell.length_c   1.000
_cell.angle_alpha   90.00
_cell.angle_beta   90.00
_cell.angle_gamma   90.00
#
_symmetry.space_group_name_H-M   'P 1'
#
loop_
_entity.id
_entity.type
_entity.pdbx_description
1 polymer ?
#
loop_
_entity_poly.entity_id
_entity_poly.type
_entity_poly.pdbx_seq_one_letter_code
_entity_poly.pdbx_strand_id
1 'polypeptide(L)'
;MSSKEKVITAVVELFGHKDPGAVDRWVAADYRQHSSLVADGPEALRQLVAGLPAGFRYEGARVIADGDLVALHGTYHGFGPQPLVAFDLFRVDAHGKLAEHWDALTPLVADTASGRSQTDGPAAPSDLDKTEANRALVTEFAEKVLKGADYSVLTDYISTETYLQHNPEAVDGLDGFGAAAAKWAEQGKNLVYRTVHKVVAEGDFVLLQSEGEFGVPAAYWDLFRVADGKIVEHWDLIAPIPAELPHSNGLF
;
A
#
# COMPACT_ATOMS: atom_id res chain seq x y z
N MET A 1 -15.43 15.93 10.53
CA MET A 1 -14.89 14.98 9.52
C MET A 1 -13.71 14.27 10.14
N SER A 2 -13.71 12.94 10.10
CA SER A 2 -12.54 12.11 10.46
C SER A 2 -11.39 12.29 9.48
N SER A 3 -10.17 11.82 9.81
CA SER A 3 -9.04 11.82 8.88
C SER A 3 -9.41 11.08 7.58
N LYS A 4 -10.09 9.95 7.70
CA LYS A 4 -10.59 9.14 6.57
C LYS A 4 -11.50 9.94 5.62
N GLU A 5 -12.51 10.62 6.17
CA GLU A 5 -13.43 11.45 5.37
C GLU A 5 -12.72 12.61 4.68
N LYS A 6 -11.75 13.24 5.35
CA LYS A 6 -10.96 14.34 4.79
C LYS A 6 -10.13 13.88 3.61
N VAL A 7 -9.39 12.76 3.77
CA VAL A 7 -8.57 12.20 2.68
C VAL A 7 -9.43 11.80 1.49
N ILE A 8 -10.55 11.09 1.71
CA ILE A 8 -11.47 10.72 0.63
C ILE A 8 -11.97 11.97 -0.10
N THR A 9 -12.41 13.01 0.63
CA THR A 9 -12.89 14.25 0.02
C THR A 9 -11.78 14.95 -0.77
N ALA A 10 -10.58 15.06 -0.20
CA ALA A 10 -9.44 15.66 -0.87
C ALA A 10 -9.07 14.92 -2.17
N VAL A 11 -9.02 13.59 -2.12
CA VAL A 11 -8.71 12.75 -3.30
C VAL A 11 -9.77 12.88 -4.38
N VAL A 12 -11.06 12.93 -4.01
CA VAL A 12 -12.16 13.16 -4.96
C VAL A 12 -12.04 14.53 -5.63
N GLU A 13 -11.75 15.60 -4.87
CA GLU A 13 -11.61 16.94 -5.45
C GLU A 13 -10.33 17.06 -6.31
N LEU A 14 -9.18 16.60 -5.80
CA LEU A 14 -7.89 16.68 -6.48
C LEU A 14 -7.86 15.81 -7.75
N PHE A 15 -8.20 14.54 -7.62
CA PHE A 15 -8.01 13.54 -8.67
C PHE A 15 -9.30 13.17 -9.40
N GLY A 16 -10.44 13.14 -8.72
CA GLY A 16 -11.74 12.87 -9.34
C GLY A 16 -12.26 14.06 -10.15
N HIS A 17 -12.29 15.24 -9.53
CA HIS A 17 -12.71 16.48 -10.22
C HIS A 17 -11.56 17.14 -10.98
N LYS A 18 -10.32 16.73 -10.75
CA LYS A 18 -9.10 17.32 -11.33
C LYS A 18 -9.02 18.82 -11.06
N ASP A 19 -9.32 19.22 -9.80
CA ASP A 19 -9.33 20.62 -9.39
C ASP A 19 -7.99 21.01 -8.72
N PRO A 20 -7.09 21.74 -9.42
CA PRO A 20 -5.85 22.20 -8.81
C PRO A 20 -6.08 23.17 -7.64
N GLY A 21 -7.23 23.86 -7.59
CA GLY A 21 -7.60 24.74 -6.47
C GLY A 21 -7.92 23.99 -5.17
N ALA A 22 -8.17 22.67 -5.24
CA ALA A 22 -8.34 21.82 -4.08
C ALA A 22 -7.06 21.74 -3.21
N VAL A 23 -5.89 21.99 -3.79
CA VAL A 23 -4.62 22.08 -3.06
C VAL A 23 -4.70 23.11 -1.93
N ASP A 24 -5.26 24.30 -2.18
CA ASP A 24 -5.39 25.35 -1.15
C ASP A 24 -6.34 24.95 -0.02
N ARG A 25 -7.34 24.12 -0.35
CA ARG A 25 -8.34 23.67 0.63
C ARG A 25 -7.84 22.52 1.48
N TRP A 26 -7.10 21.58 0.89
CA TRP A 26 -6.82 20.30 1.52
C TRP A 26 -5.36 20.06 1.88
N VAL A 27 -4.41 20.75 1.26
CA VAL A 27 -2.97 20.46 1.42
C VAL A 27 -2.33 21.48 2.36
N ALA A 28 -1.45 21.01 3.24
CA ALA A 28 -0.69 21.86 4.15
C ALA A 28 0.36 22.67 3.37
N ALA A 29 0.71 23.86 3.88
CA ALA A 29 1.71 24.72 3.24
C ALA A 29 3.12 24.09 3.25
N ASP A 30 3.40 23.25 4.26
CA ASP A 30 4.64 22.50 4.46
C ASP A 30 4.51 21.02 4.07
N TYR A 31 3.57 20.70 3.14
CA TYR A 31 3.34 19.36 2.63
C TYR A 31 4.61 18.72 2.10
N ARG A 32 4.84 17.47 2.50
CA ARG A 32 5.98 16.66 2.08
C ARG A 32 5.55 15.52 1.16
N GLN A 33 6.29 15.35 0.09
CA GLN A 33 6.11 14.28 -0.87
C GLN A 33 7.19 13.20 -0.72
N HIS A 34 6.78 11.93 -0.72
CA HIS A 34 7.68 10.76 -0.74
C HIS A 34 7.48 9.88 -1.99
N SER A 35 6.62 10.29 -2.92
CA SER A 35 6.44 9.59 -4.20
C SER A 35 7.74 9.61 -5.01
N SER A 36 8.07 8.49 -5.62
CA SER A 36 9.20 8.41 -6.55
C SER A 36 8.98 9.17 -7.86
N LEU A 37 7.75 9.63 -8.11
CA LEU A 37 7.32 10.23 -9.39
C LEU A 37 7.04 11.73 -9.30
N VAL A 38 6.83 12.28 -8.10
CA VAL A 38 6.32 13.63 -7.91
C VAL A 38 7.28 14.46 -7.06
N ALA A 39 7.58 15.69 -7.50
CA ALA A 39 8.41 16.62 -6.74
C ALA A 39 7.72 17.08 -5.45
N ASP A 40 8.51 17.65 -4.53
CA ASP A 40 8.06 18.07 -3.21
C ASP A 40 7.18 19.33 -3.22
N GLY A 41 6.35 19.43 -2.20
CA GLY A 41 5.55 20.60 -1.87
C GLY A 41 4.20 20.71 -2.61
N PRO A 42 3.33 21.62 -2.10
CA PRO A 42 1.97 21.74 -2.59
C PRO A 42 1.89 22.22 -4.06
N GLU A 43 2.87 23.00 -4.53
CA GLU A 43 2.87 23.49 -5.90
C GLU A 43 3.15 22.38 -6.92
N ALA A 44 4.02 21.42 -6.60
CA ALA A 44 4.26 20.26 -7.44
C ALA A 44 2.98 19.39 -7.56
N LEU A 45 2.26 19.21 -6.46
CA LEU A 45 0.97 18.51 -6.48
C LEU A 45 -0.07 19.28 -7.32
N ARG A 46 -0.11 20.62 -7.24
CA ARG A 46 -0.99 21.45 -8.07
C ARG A 46 -0.70 21.27 -9.55
N GLN A 47 0.57 21.27 -9.93
CA GLN A 47 0.99 21.05 -11.32
C GLN A 47 0.65 19.64 -11.80
N LEU A 48 0.83 18.62 -10.96
CA LEU A 48 0.41 17.26 -11.25
C LEU A 48 -1.09 17.20 -11.56
N VAL A 49 -1.94 17.76 -10.67
CA VAL A 49 -3.40 17.75 -10.84
C VAL A 49 -3.81 18.51 -12.12
N ALA A 50 -3.20 19.67 -12.38
CA ALA A 50 -3.47 20.45 -13.59
C ALA A 50 -3.06 19.73 -14.88
N GLY A 51 -2.04 18.85 -14.81
CA GLY A 51 -1.52 18.07 -15.94
C GLY A 51 -2.23 16.74 -16.16
N LEU A 52 -3.19 16.35 -15.33
CA LEU A 52 -3.86 15.05 -15.46
C LEU A 52 -4.62 14.94 -16.80
N PRO A 53 -4.43 13.85 -17.55
CA PRO A 53 -5.09 13.67 -18.83
C PRO A 53 -6.62 13.52 -18.69
N ALA A 54 -7.35 13.78 -19.76
CA ALA A 54 -8.83 13.68 -19.75
C ALA A 54 -9.33 12.30 -19.31
N GLY A 55 -8.66 11.24 -19.74
CA GLY A 55 -8.99 9.85 -19.41
C GLY A 55 -8.53 9.38 -18.00
N PHE A 56 -7.86 10.24 -17.25
CA PHE A 56 -7.41 9.88 -15.89
C PHE A 56 -8.62 9.63 -14.97
N ARG A 57 -8.55 8.55 -14.19
CA ARG A 57 -9.45 8.26 -13.08
C ARG A 57 -8.73 7.39 -12.04
N TYR A 58 -9.11 7.54 -10.79
CA TYR A 58 -8.76 6.66 -9.69
C TYR A 58 -9.96 5.79 -9.32
N GLU A 59 -9.75 4.49 -9.23
CA GLU A 59 -10.73 3.51 -8.80
C GLU A 59 -10.28 2.91 -7.46
N GLY A 60 -10.86 3.43 -6.37
CA GLY A 60 -10.53 3.00 -5.02
C GLY A 60 -11.16 1.65 -4.69
N ALA A 61 -10.37 0.70 -4.24
CA ALA A 61 -10.82 -0.61 -3.76
C ALA A 61 -11.11 -0.58 -2.25
N ARG A 62 -10.24 0.03 -1.45
CA ARG A 62 -10.40 0.15 0.00
C ARG A 62 -9.67 1.33 0.60
N VAL A 63 -10.15 1.75 1.77
CA VAL A 63 -9.56 2.82 2.57
C VAL A 63 -9.49 2.36 4.01
N ILE A 64 -8.30 2.39 4.61
CA ILE A 64 -8.06 2.09 6.03
C ILE A 64 -7.45 3.30 6.72
N ALA A 65 -7.86 3.55 7.97
CA ALA A 65 -7.42 4.73 8.72
C ALA A 65 -6.97 4.35 10.12
N ASP A 66 -5.88 4.98 10.55
CA ASP A 66 -5.24 4.75 11.83
C ASP A 66 -4.75 6.09 12.39
N GLY A 67 -5.55 6.69 13.26
CA GLY A 67 -5.26 8.01 13.80
C GLY A 67 -5.22 9.09 12.73
N ASP A 68 -4.04 9.62 12.48
CA ASP A 68 -3.76 10.64 11.45
C ASP A 68 -3.30 10.06 10.11
N LEU A 69 -3.04 8.74 10.04
CA LEU A 69 -2.68 8.04 8.82
C LEU A 69 -3.92 7.46 8.12
N VAL A 70 -3.98 7.63 6.81
CA VAL A 70 -5.05 7.08 5.96
C VAL A 70 -4.43 6.47 4.72
N ALA A 71 -4.60 5.16 4.56
CA ALA A 71 -4.12 4.43 3.40
C ALA A 71 -5.27 4.14 2.43
N LEU A 72 -4.98 4.28 1.15
CA LEU A 72 -5.85 3.91 0.05
C LEU A 72 -5.18 2.80 -0.76
N HIS A 73 -5.99 1.85 -1.22
CA HIS A 73 -5.58 0.85 -2.18
C HIS A 73 -6.54 0.90 -3.37
N GLY A 74 -6.01 0.92 -4.57
CA GLY A 74 -6.85 1.07 -5.77
C GLY A 74 -6.06 1.02 -7.07
N THR A 75 -6.70 1.49 -8.14
CA THR A 75 -6.14 1.47 -9.49
C THR A 75 -6.20 2.85 -10.12
N TYR A 76 -5.07 3.33 -10.62
CA TYR A 76 -4.98 4.51 -11.46
C TYR A 76 -5.11 4.13 -12.93
N HIS A 77 -6.01 4.79 -13.64
CA HIS A 77 -6.19 4.68 -15.08
C HIS A 77 -5.79 5.98 -15.76
N GLY A 78 -5.12 5.89 -16.92
CA GLY A 78 -4.73 7.05 -17.70
C GLY A 78 -3.53 7.83 -17.15
N PHE A 79 -2.85 7.32 -16.14
CA PHE A 79 -1.60 7.89 -15.63
C PHE A 79 -0.38 7.43 -16.44
N GLY A 80 -0.51 6.36 -17.18
CA GLY A 80 0.49 5.76 -18.06
C GLY A 80 -0.17 4.97 -19.19
N PRO A 81 0.60 4.20 -19.95
CA PRO A 81 0.08 3.41 -21.08
C PRO A 81 -0.83 2.26 -20.63
N GLN A 82 -0.76 1.84 -19.39
CA GLN A 82 -1.59 0.81 -18.78
C GLN A 82 -2.04 1.23 -17.38
N PRO A 83 -3.12 0.64 -16.83
CA PRO A 83 -3.54 0.87 -15.45
C PRO A 83 -2.43 0.49 -14.45
N LEU A 84 -2.38 1.22 -13.33
CA LEU A 84 -1.42 1.00 -12.25
C LEU A 84 -2.18 0.65 -10.97
N VAL A 85 -1.83 -0.45 -10.33
CA VAL A 85 -2.25 -0.72 -8.95
C VAL A 85 -1.40 0.14 -8.02
N ALA A 86 -2.03 0.70 -6.99
CA ALA A 86 -1.37 1.62 -6.07
C ALA A 86 -1.78 1.39 -4.63
N PHE A 87 -0.81 1.62 -3.74
CA PHE A 87 -1.06 2.05 -2.37
C PHE A 87 -0.64 3.51 -2.24
N ASP A 88 -1.52 4.31 -1.65
CA ASP A 88 -1.27 5.69 -1.25
C ASP A 88 -1.45 5.79 0.26
N LEU A 89 -0.56 6.48 0.95
CA LEU A 89 -0.66 6.75 2.38
C LEU A 89 -0.56 8.25 2.61
N PHE A 90 -1.54 8.80 3.30
CA PHE A 90 -1.58 10.21 3.68
C PHE A 90 -1.49 10.37 5.18
N ARG A 91 -0.77 11.40 5.62
CA ARG A 91 -0.86 11.90 7.00
C ARG A 91 -1.66 13.21 7.02
N VAL A 92 -2.63 13.27 7.90
CA VAL A 92 -3.49 14.44 8.12
C VAL A 92 -3.00 15.19 9.36
N ASP A 93 -2.72 16.48 9.24
CA ASP A 93 -2.28 17.30 10.36
C ASP A 93 -3.41 17.67 11.35
N ALA A 94 -3.05 18.34 12.43
CA ALA A 94 -4.01 18.81 13.45
C ALA A 94 -5.04 19.82 12.91
N HIS A 95 -4.76 20.48 11.78
CA HIS A 95 -5.66 21.40 11.09
C HIS A 95 -6.56 20.70 10.07
N GLY A 96 -6.35 19.40 9.89
CA GLY A 96 -7.11 18.57 8.96
C GLY A 96 -6.66 18.69 7.50
N LYS A 97 -5.41 19.08 7.27
CA LYS A 97 -4.77 19.17 5.97
C LYS A 97 -3.93 17.91 5.69
N LEU A 98 -3.80 17.54 4.43
CA LEU A 98 -2.82 16.56 3.98
C LEU A 98 -1.43 17.16 4.15
N ALA A 99 -0.66 16.62 5.09
CA ALA A 99 0.66 17.12 5.43
C ALA A 99 1.80 16.29 4.83
N GLU A 100 1.52 15.02 4.48
CA GLU A 100 2.54 14.13 3.98
C GLU A 100 1.89 13.00 3.14
N HIS A 101 2.61 12.53 2.12
CA HIS A 101 2.13 11.47 1.23
C HIS A 101 3.26 10.52 0.83
N TRP A 102 2.96 9.23 0.88
CA TRP A 102 3.79 8.12 0.39
C TRP A 102 2.96 7.32 -0.60
N ASP A 103 3.60 6.75 -1.61
CA ASP A 103 2.94 5.85 -2.53
C ASP A 103 3.87 4.74 -3.05
N ALA A 104 3.25 3.73 -3.64
CA ALA A 104 3.88 2.82 -4.58
C ALA A 104 2.87 2.47 -5.67
N LEU A 105 3.35 2.47 -6.91
CA LEU A 105 2.54 2.15 -8.08
C LEU A 105 3.27 1.11 -8.93
N THR A 106 2.54 0.07 -9.33
CA THR A 106 3.06 -0.96 -10.27
C THR A 106 2.03 -1.23 -11.37
N PRO A 107 2.46 -1.68 -12.55
CA PRO A 107 1.53 -2.08 -13.59
C PRO A 107 0.50 -3.12 -13.11
N LEU A 108 -0.78 -2.89 -13.44
CA LEU A 108 -1.84 -3.86 -13.19
C LEU A 108 -1.61 -5.12 -14.03
N VAL A 109 -1.58 -6.27 -13.37
CA VAL A 109 -1.53 -7.58 -14.03
C VAL A 109 -2.95 -8.14 -14.13
N ALA A 110 -3.42 -8.37 -15.36
CA ALA A 110 -4.78 -8.85 -15.59
C ALA A 110 -4.92 -10.35 -15.28
N ASP A 111 -3.91 -11.14 -15.68
CA ASP A 111 -3.89 -12.59 -15.51
C ASP A 111 -2.97 -12.97 -14.33
N THR A 112 -3.49 -12.91 -13.12
CA THR A 112 -2.77 -13.31 -11.92
C THR A 112 -2.73 -14.83 -11.74
N ALA A 113 -1.74 -15.35 -11.03
CA ALA A 113 -1.58 -16.78 -10.81
C ALA A 113 -2.75 -17.41 -10.03
N SER A 114 -3.32 -16.68 -9.07
CA SER A 114 -4.48 -17.12 -8.30
C SER A 114 -5.82 -16.96 -9.03
N GLY A 115 -5.85 -16.19 -10.13
CA GLY A 115 -7.07 -15.74 -10.79
C GLY A 115 -7.82 -14.63 -10.06
N ARG A 116 -7.28 -14.11 -8.92
CA ARG A 116 -7.82 -12.96 -8.19
C ARG A 116 -7.26 -11.67 -8.76
N SER A 117 -8.09 -10.63 -8.80
CA SER A 117 -7.58 -9.29 -9.10
C SER A 117 -6.68 -8.79 -7.97
N GLN A 118 -5.69 -7.96 -8.31
CA GLN A 118 -4.84 -7.32 -7.32
C GLN A 118 -5.60 -6.36 -6.38
N THR A 119 -6.86 -6.05 -6.65
CA THR A 119 -7.67 -5.08 -5.91
C THR A 119 -9.04 -5.59 -5.45
N ASP A 120 -9.45 -6.82 -5.78
CA ASP A 120 -10.72 -7.38 -5.31
C ASP A 120 -10.66 -7.81 -3.82
N GLY A 121 -11.72 -8.42 -3.32
CA GLY A 121 -11.89 -8.81 -1.93
C GLY A 121 -12.65 -7.76 -1.10
N PRO A 122 -12.67 -7.89 0.25
CA PRO A 122 -13.42 -6.99 1.12
C PRO A 122 -12.95 -5.55 1.01
N ALA A 123 -13.90 -4.61 0.87
CA ALA A 123 -13.59 -3.19 0.68
C ALA A 123 -13.53 -2.39 1.99
N ALA A 124 -14.29 -2.81 3.00
CA ALA A 124 -14.40 -2.12 4.28
C ALA A 124 -13.84 -2.94 5.43
N PRO A 125 -13.13 -2.31 6.38
CA PRO A 125 -12.70 -2.97 7.60
C PRO A 125 -13.88 -3.51 8.41
N SER A 126 -13.68 -4.69 8.99
CA SER A 126 -14.57 -5.32 9.98
C SER A 126 -13.81 -5.53 11.29
N ASP A 127 -14.46 -6.08 12.32
CA ASP A 127 -13.81 -6.42 13.61
C ASP A 127 -13.01 -5.25 14.22
N LEU A 128 -13.58 -4.02 14.21
CA LEU A 128 -12.90 -2.79 14.65
C LEU A 128 -12.39 -2.85 16.09
N ASP A 129 -13.00 -3.65 16.93
CA ASP A 129 -12.58 -3.93 18.31
C ASP A 129 -11.31 -4.78 18.40
N LYS A 130 -10.91 -5.46 17.33
CA LYS A 130 -9.70 -6.29 17.25
C LYS A 130 -8.49 -5.57 16.62
N THR A 131 -8.60 -4.27 16.26
CA THR A 131 -7.54 -3.52 15.58
C THR A 131 -6.17 -3.70 16.22
N GLU A 132 -6.05 -3.51 17.54
CA GLU A 132 -4.76 -3.60 18.22
C GLU A 132 -4.23 -5.04 18.31
N ALA A 133 -5.10 -6.02 18.44
CA ALA A 133 -4.71 -7.42 18.43
C ALA A 133 -4.18 -7.83 17.04
N ASN A 134 -4.85 -7.41 15.98
CA ASN A 134 -4.45 -7.69 14.60
C ASN A 134 -3.17 -6.95 14.23
N ARG A 135 -3.02 -5.69 14.67
CA ARG A 135 -1.76 -4.92 14.55
C ARG A 135 -0.59 -5.69 15.19
N ALA A 136 -0.77 -6.13 16.43
CA ALA A 136 0.26 -6.84 17.17
C ALA A 136 0.66 -8.15 16.48
N LEU A 137 -0.32 -8.95 16.01
CA LEU A 137 -0.09 -10.19 15.28
C LEU A 137 0.73 -9.97 14.01
N VAL A 138 0.33 -9.01 13.16
CA VAL A 138 1.02 -8.75 11.90
C VAL A 138 2.39 -8.10 12.12
N THR A 139 2.54 -7.26 13.14
CA THR A 139 3.86 -6.70 13.51
C THR A 139 4.81 -7.81 13.98
N GLU A 140 4.34 -8.73 14.80
CA GLU A 140 5.15 -9.87 15.25
C GLU A 140 5.52 -10.80 14.08
N PHE A 141 4.57 -11.06 13.19
CA PHE A 141 4.82 -11.77 11.92
C PHE A 141 5.91 -11.08 11.10
N ALA A 142 5.83 -9.76 10.93
CA ALA A 142 6.82 -9.00 10.19
C ALA A 142 8.22 -9.12 10.82
N GLU A 143 8.33 -9.02 12.15
CA GLU A 143 9.63 -9.11 12.82
C GLU A 143 10.22 -10.52 12.78
N LYS A 144 9.44 -11.56 13.03
CA LYS A 144 9.93 -12.94 13.11
C LYS A 144 10.08 -13.60 11.74
N VAL A 145 9.07 -13.44 10.88
CA VAL A 145 9.01 -14.18 9.61
C VAL A 145 9.59 -13.35 8.47
N LEU A 146 9.10 -12.12 8.25
CA LEU A 146 9.56 -11.32 7.10
C LEU A 146 11.01 -10.85 7.28
N LYS A 147 11.33 -10.23 8.42
CA LYS A 147 12.68 -9.74 8.73
C LYS A 147 13.60 -10.83 9.27
N GLY A 148 13.07 -11.64 10.19
CA GLY A 148 13.84 -12.68 10.86
C GLY A 148 14.08 -13.92 10.00
N ALA A 149 13.34 -14.07 8.90
CA ALA A 149 13.37 -15.24 8.01
C ALA A 149 13.15 -16.58 8.75
N ASP A 150 12.43 -16.54 9.89
CA ASP A 150 12.05 -17.74 10.62
C ASP A 150 10.75 -18.31 10.05
N TYR A 151 10.86 -19.07 8.99
CA TYR A 151 9.71 -19.71 8.35
C TYR A 151 9.17 -20.92 9.13
N SER A 152 9.87 -21.38 10.19
CA SER A 152 9.41 -22.50 11.00
C SER A 152 8.14 -22.18 11.82
N VAL A 153 7.90 -20.88 12.09
CA VAL A 153 6.72 -20.37 12.82
C VAL A 153 5.63 -19.80 11.90
N LEU A 154 5.76 -19.97 10.58
CA LEU A 154 4.86 -19.37 9.59
C LEU A 154 3.37 -19.68 9.87
N THR A 155 3.06 -20.92 10.25
CA THR A 155 1.70 -21.37 10.58
C THR A 155 1.15 -20.83 11.90
N ASP A 156 2.00 -20.22 12.74
CA ASP A 156 1.53 -19.51 13.93
C ASP A 156 0.80 -18.21 13.57
N TYR A 157 1.10 -17.64 12.40
CA TYR A 157 0.56 -16.38 11.92
C TYR A 157 -0.41 -16.53 10.75
N ILE A 158 -0.11 -17.39 9.78
CA ILE A 158 -0.91 -17.55 8.55
C ILE A 158 -1.82 -18.78 8.69
N SER A 159 -3.06 -18.63 8.24
CA SER A 159 -4.03 -19.73 8.21
C SER A 159 -3.58 -20.83 7.24
N THR A 160 -3.67 -22.08 7.68
CA THR A 160 -3.44 -23.25 6.84
C THR A 160 -4.68 -23.69 6.07
N GLU A 161 -5.86 -23.15 6.42
CA GLU A 161 -7.13 -23.49 5.76
C GLU A 161 -7.48 -22.49 4.67
N THR A 162 -7.20 -21.20 4.90
CA THR A 162 -7.54 -20.11 3.96
C THR A 162 -6.42 -19.10 3.97
N TYR A 163 -5.72 -18.96 2.84
CA TYR A 163 -4.77 -17.90 2.63
C TYR A 163 -4.89 -17.45 1.17
N LEU A 164 -5.66 -16.37 0.95
CA LEU A 164 -5.95 -15.85 -0.37
C LEU A 164 -4.84 -14.91 -0.83
N GLN A 165 -4.40 -15.05 -2.08
CA GLN A 165 -3.32 -14.27 -2.65
C GLN A 165 -3.78 -13.36 -3.77
N HIS A 166 -3.38 -12.08 -3.67
CA HIS A 166 -3.58 -11.07 -4.70
C HIS A 166 -2.25 -10.63 -5.34
N ASN A 167 -1.12 -11.19 -4.88
CA ASN A 167 0.15 -11.06 -5.59
C ASN A 167 0.01 -11.71 -6.98
N PRO A 168 0.44 -11.02 -8.07
CA PRO A 168 0.21 -11.51 -9.42
C PRO A 168 0.89 -12.85 -9.74
N GLU A 169 1.94 -13.23 -9.03
CA GLU A 169 2.73 -14.45 -9.31
C GLU A 169 2.47 -15.59 -8.31
N ALA A 170 1.70 -15.36 -7.23
CA ALA A 170 1.42 -16.36 -6.21
C ALA A 170 -0.01 -16.90 -6.31
N VAL A 171 -0.18 -18.22 -6.21
CA VAL A 171 -1.51 -18.84 -6.04
C VAL A 171 -1.89 -18.89 -4.56
N ASP A 172 -3.16 -19.14 -4.27
CA ASP A 172 -3.69 -19.26 -2.91
C ASP A 172 -2.97 -20.36 -2.10
N GLY A 173 -2.93 -20.16 -0.78
CA GLY A 173 -2.36 -21.09 0.19
C GLY A 173 -0.85 -20.96 0.41
N LEU A 174 -0.38 -21.53 1.51
CA LEU A 174 1.03 -21.48 1.88
C LEU A 174 1.94 -22.17 0.85
N ASP A 175 1.50 -23.29 0.30
CA ASP A 175 2.24 -24.03 -0.73
C ASP A 175 2.38 -23.18 -2.00
N GLY A 176 1.31 -22.43 -2.36
CA GLY A 176 1.32 -21.53 -3.51
C GLY A 176 2.31 -20.37 -3.34
N PHE A 177 2.29 -19.74 -2.17
CA PHE A 177 3.25 -18.71 -1.84
C PHE A 177 4.69 -19.26 -1.81
N GLY A 178 4.89 -20.43 -1.19
CA GLY A 178 6.20 -21.10 -1.16
C GLY A 178 6.76 -21.40 -2.55
N ALA A 179 5.89 -21.86 -3.47
CA ALA A 179 6.27 -22.12 -4.85
C ALA A 179 6.66 -20.83 -5.60
N ALA A 180 5.93 -19.72 -5.36
CA ALA A 180 6.28 -18.41 -5.93
C ALA A 180 7.62 -17.92 -5.39
N ALA A 181 7.85 -18.00 -4.07
CA ALA A 181 9.11 -17.62 -3.44
C ALA A 181 10.32 -18.42 -3.99
N ALA A 182 10.16 -19.72 -4.19
CA ALA A 182 11.18 -20.57 -4.79
C ALA A 182 11.52 -20.15 -6.23
N LYS A 183 10.48 -19.89 -7.05
CA LYS A 183 10.63 -19.38 -8.42
C LYS A 183 11.36 -18.03 -8.47
N TRP A 184 11.03 -17.11 -7.55
CA TRP A 184 11.72 -15.83 -7.45
C TRP A 184 13.18 -15.98 -7.05
N ALA A 185 13.48 -16.88 -6.11
CA ALA A 185 14.86 -17.16 -5.69
C ALA A 185 15.71 -17.70 -6.85
N GLU A 186 15.17 -18.59 -7.71
CA GLU A 186 15.82 -19.06 -8.93
C GLU A 186 16.15 -17.92 -9.91
N GLN A 187 15.38 -16.83 -9.88
CA GLN A 187 15.61 -15.61 -10.67
C GLN A 187 16.53 -14.59 -9.97
N GLY A 188 17.06 -14.92 -8.80
CA GLY A 188 17.87 -14.02 -7.98
C GLY A 188 17.05 -12.95 -7.24
N LYS A 189 15.74 -13.13 -7.15
CA LYS A 189 14.79 -12.23 -6.45
C LYS A 189 14.40 -12.84 -5.12
N ASN A 190 15.27 -12.74 -4.12
CA ASN A 190 14.92 -13.15 -2.77
C ASN A 190 14.08 -12.07 -2.08
N LEU A 191 13.07 -12.49 -1.32
CA LEU A 191 12.33 -11.62 -0.42
C LEU A 191 13.21 -11.29 0.78
N VAL A 192 13.70 -10.06 0.85
CA VAL A 192 14.53 -9.59 1.96
C VAL A 192 13.88 -8.35 2.56
N TYR A 193 13.38 -8.45 3.77
CA TYR A 193 12.84 -7.32 4.53
C TYR A 193 13.91 -6.83 5.52
N ARG A 194 14.21 -5.52 5.52
CA ARG A 194 15.21 -4.90 6.40
C ARG A 194 14.56 -4.05 7.48
N THR A 195 13.65 -3.18 7.09
CA THR A 195 13.01 -2.21 7.99
C THR A 195 11.52 -2.14 7.70
N VAL A 196 10.70 -2.23 8.74
CA VAL A 196 9.28 -1.85 8.68
C VAL A 196 9.20 -0.38 9.11
N HIS A 197 8.83 0.50 8.19
CA HIS A 197 8.76 1.94 8.42
C HIS A 197 7.42 2.37 8.99
N LYS A 198 6.32 1.78 8.49
CA LYS A 198 4.97 2.13 8.94
C LYS A 198 4.09 0.90 9.06
N VAL A 199 3.20 0.94 10.05
CA VAL A 199 2.12 -0.02 10.26
C VAL A 199 0.84 0.77 10.40
N VAL A 200 -0.15 0.50 9.55
CA VAL A 200 -1.48 1.13 9.57
C VAL A 200 -2.53 0.05 9.74
N ALA A 201 -3.33 0.13 10.79
CA ALA A 201 -4.31 -0.92 11.10
C ALA A 201 -5.70 -0.34 11.36
N GLU A 202 -6.73 -0.94 10.78
CA GLU A 202 -8.13 -0.67 11.07
C GLU A 202 -8.92 -1.98 10.98
N GLY A 203 -9.46 -2.42 12.11
CA GLY A 203 -10.23 -3.67 12.19
C GLY A 203 -9.38 -4.89 11.84
N ASP A 204 -9.86 -5.62 10.84
CA ASP A 204 -9.22 -6.83 10.31
C ASP A 204 -8.12 -6.55 9.27
N PHE A 205 -7.89 -5.29 8.87
CA PHE A 205 -6.82 -4.91 7.93
C PHE A 205 -5.59 -4.35 8.64
N VAL A 206 -4.40 -4.78 8.19
CA VAL A 206 -3.11 -4.23 8.61
C VAL A 206 -2.21 -4.06 7.40
N LEU A 207 -1.80 -2.81 7.11
CA LEU A 207 -0.86 -2.45 6.07
C LEU A 207 0.54 -2.24 6.66
N LEU A 208 1.54 -2.83 6.04
CA LEU A 208 2.95 -2.56 6.29
C LEU A 208 3.55 -1.78 5.11
N GLN A 209 4.36 -0.78 5.40
CA GLN A 209 5.30 -0.18 4.47
C GLN A 209 6.71 -0.56 4.92
N SER A 210 7.43 -1.30 4.10
CA SER A 210 8.73 -1.85 4.46
C SER A 210 9.78 -1.59 3.37
N GLU A 211 11.04 -1.61 3.79
CA GLU A 211 12.23 -1.50 2.94
C GLU A 211 13.00 -2.79 2.94
N GLY A 212 13.55 -3.16 1.79
CA GLY A 212 14.39 -4.35 1.66
C GLY A 212 14.97 -4.54 0.27
N GLU A 213 15.01 -5.78 -0.19
CA GLU A 213 15.54 -6.15 -1.52
C GLU A 213 14.64 -7.22 -2.17
N PHE A 214 14.44 -7.09 -3.47
CA PHE A 214 13.83 -8.11 -4.34
C PHE A 214 14.63 -8.19 -5.65
N GLY A 215 15.85 -8.73 -5.54
CA GLY A 215 16.84 -8.68 -6.61
C GLY A 215 17.51 -7.30 -6.77
N VAL A 216 16.82 -6.24 -6.41
CA VAL A 216 17.28 -4.84 -6.31
C VAL A 216 16.69 -4.23 -5.03
N PRO A 217 17.18 -3.07 -4.55
CA PRO A 217 16.53 -2.37 -3.46
C PRO A 217 15.03 -2.16 -3.75
N ALA A 218 14.17 -2.50 -2.80
CA ALA A 218 12.73 -2.54 -2.99
C ALA A 218 11.96 -1.97 -1.79
N ALA A 219 10.86 -1.26 -2.09
CA ALA A 219 9.82 -0.91 -1.16
C ALA A 219 8.70 -1.96 -1.25
N TYR A 220 8.33 -2.51 -0.11
CA TYR A 220 7.23 -3.45 0.04
C TYR A 220 6.04 -2.74 0.65
N TRP A 221 4.87 -2.95 0.07
CA TRP A 221 3.58 -2.53 0.61
C TRP A 221 2.72 -3.77 0.72
N ASP A 222 2.59 -4.28 1.95
CA ASP A 222 1.90 -5.53 2.24
C ASP A 222 0.64 -5.23 3.03
N LEU A 223 -0.52 -5.52 2.47
CA LEU A 223 -1.80 -5.43 3.15
C LEU A 223 -2.27 -6.84 3.53
N PHE A 224 -2.48 -7.04 4.81
CA PHE A 224 -2.99 -8.29 5.35
C PHE A 224 -4.40 -8.13 5.87
N ARG A 225 -5.22 -9.16 5.68
CA ARG A 225 -6.48 -9.31 6.41
C ARG A 225 -6.38 -10.47 7.39
N VAL A 226 -6.85 -10.20 8.61
CA VAL A 226 -6.80 -11.13 9.74
C VAL A 226 -8.20 -11.61 10.09
N ALA A 227 -8.39 -12.90 10.22
CA ALA A 227 -9.61 -13.50 10.76
C ALA A 227 -9.25 -14.62 11.75
N ASP A 228 -9.97 -14.71 12.83
CA ASP A 228 -9.77 -15.72 13.88
C ASP A 228 -8.33 -15.85 14.40
N GLY A 229 -7.63 -14.69 14.47
CA GLY A 229 -6.24 -14.62 14.95
C GLY A 229 -5.22 -15.17 13.95
N LYS A 230 -5.55 -15.25 12.66
CA LYS A 230 -4.66 -15.67 11.58
C LYS A 230 -4.75 -14.73 10.39
N ILE A 231 -3.65 -14.53 9.68
CA ILE A 231 -3.63 -13.90 8.38
C ILE A 231 -4.32 -14.84 7.38
N VAL A 232 -5.36 -14.37 6.71
CA VAL A 232 -6.18 -15.16 5.78
C VAL A 232 -6.16 -14.63 4.34
N GLU A 233 -5.63 -13.41 4.13
CA GLU A 233 -5.63 -12.79 2.82
C GLU A 233 -4.51 -11.75 2.72
N HIS A 234 -3.91 -11.61 1.55
CA HIS A 234 -2.74 -10.77 1.31
C HIS A 234 -2.78 -10.10 -0.05
N TRP A 235 -2.57 -8.80 -0.06
CA TRP A 235 -2.30 -7.95 -1.23
C TRP A 235 -0.94 -7.33 -1.07
N ASP A 236 -0.19 -7.20 -2.15
CA ASP A 236 1.10 -6.51 -2.09
C ASP A 236 1.43 -5.70 -3.34
N LEU A 237 2.34 -4.77 -3.16
CA LEU A 237 3.14 -4.17 -4.22
C LEU A 237 4.61 -4.22 -3.81
N ILE A 238 5.45 -4.70 -4.73
CA ILE A 238 6.91 -4.68 -4.60
C ILE A 238 7.44 -3.72 -5.67
N ALA A 239 7.86 -2.53 -5.23
CA ALA A 239 8.33 -1.49 -6.12
C ALA A 239 9.84 -1.30 -5.98
N PRO A 240 10.62 -1.23 -7.07
CA PRO A 240 12.04 -0.92 -6.98
C PRO A 240 12.25 0.49 -6.43
N ILE A 241 13.23 0.66 -5.54
CA ILE A 241 13.65 1.97 -5.04
C ILE A 241 14.55 2.61 -6.09
N PRO A 242 14.17 3.75 -6.69
CA PRO A 242 15.00 4.41 -7.68
C PRO A 242 16.26 5.01 -7.04
N ALA A 243 17.34 5.10 -7.82
CA ALA A 243 18.60 5.67 -7.35
C ALA A 243 18.50 7.19 -7.07
N GLU A 244 17.58 7.87 -7.75
CA GLU A 244 17.32 9.29 -7.59
C GLU A 244 15.83 9.54 -7.39
N LEU A 245 15.51 10.45 -6.47
CA LEU A 245 14.14 10.91 -6.22
C LEU A 245 14.00 12.37 -6.68
N PRO A 246 12.80 12.82 -7.08
CA PRO A 246 12.56 14.21 -7.45
C PRO A 246 12.53 15.18 -6.26
N HIS A 247 12.89 14.70 -5.07
CA HIS A 247 12.93 15.43 -3.79
C HIS A 247 13.97 14.82 -2.84
N SER A 248 14.25 15.51 -1.72
CA SER A 248 15.22 15.08 -0.69
C SER A 248 14.59 14.43 0.55
N ASN A 249 13.28 14.19 0.56
CA ASN A 249 12.56 13.70 1.75
C ASN A 249 12.77 12.19 2.03
N GLY A 250 13.32 11.45 1.06
CA GLY A 250 13.35 9.98 1.10
C GLY A 250 12.02 9.37 0.66
N LEU A 251 12.02 8.03 0.55
CA LEU A 251 10.85 7.26 0.09
C LEU A 251 9.97 6.78 1.26
N PHE A 252 10.48 6.84 2.52
CA PHE A 252 9.86 6.27 3.72
C PHE A 252 9.58 7.28 4.81
#